data_c783e2ff445d569e52feecd982e30a2e
#
_entry.id   c783e2ff445d569e52feecd982e30a2e
#
_cell.length_a   1.000
_cell.length_b   1.000
_cell.length_c   1.000
_cell.angle_alpha   90.00
_cell.angle_beta   90.00
_cell.angle_gamma   90.00
#
_symmetry.space_group_name_H-M   'P 1'
#
loop_
_entity.id
_entity.type
_entity.pdbx_description
1 polymer ?
#
loop_
_entity_poly.entity_id
_entity_poly.type
_entity_poly.pdbx_seq_one_letter_code
_entity_poly.pdbx_strand_id
1 'polypeptide(L)'
;MKAVSILGNSTEEINATLQQSLTGDFKPTLAIVFLSVKQDHEAVCTLLNNHGIQVFGASTSGEFISSTISEGGIAIMLLDIDPSYFKIMYMETGDSSTYEVSKELGAEAKRTFSQPAFIIASGWLHTDGEQIIKGIEDGFGGEPSVFGGMAGDDLLLSGPIVFTYGKSSVTGVGAIVIDENKIDITGIATCGWKPIGITKTITKSAGNIVYTIDDQPAFDLVIKYLGLNIDEMGAITNTVVNLGAYYPLQLE
;
A
#
# COMPACT_ATOMS: atom_id res chain seq x y z
N MET A 1 4.92 -19.77 -13.49
CA MET A 1 5.34 -18.70 -12.55
C MET A 1 6.04 -19.34 -11.35
N LYS A 2 7.16 -18.79 -10.91
CA LYS A 2 7.86 -19.17 -9.66
C LYS A 2 7.99 -17.93 -8.80
N ALA A 3 8.02 -18.08 -7.47
CA ALA A 3 8.17 -16.99 -6.54
C ALA A 3 9.16 -17.33 -5.43
N VAL A 4 9.96 -16.33 -5.00
CA VAL A 4 10.87 -16.44 -3.87
C VAL A 4 10.77 -15.16 -3.06
N SER A 5 10.61 -15.29 -1.74
CA SER A 5 10.64 -14.14 -0.83
C SER A 5 11.99 -14.06 -0.14
N ILE A 6 12.55 -12.85 -0.07
CA ILE A 6 13.79 -12.54 0.62
C ILE A 6 13.58 -11.41 1.62
N LEU A 7 14.34 -11.43 2.71
CA LEU A 7 14.30 -10.45 3.79
C LEU A 7 15.73 -10.04 4.13
N GLY A 8 15.94 -8.78 4.47
CA GLY A 8 17.21 -8.25 4.96
C GLY A 8 17.02 -6.90 5.65
N ASN A 9 18.04 -6.46 6.37
CA ASN A 9 18.03 -5.20 7.12
C ASN A 9 18.88 -4.11 6.44
N SER A 10 19.46 -4.41 5.29
CA SER A 10 20.19 -3.46 4.46
C SER A 10 20.21 -3.92 3.00
N THR A 11 20.59 -3.01 2.11
CA THR A 11 20.76 -3.31 0.67
C THR A 11 21.82 -4.38 0.43
N GLU A 12 22.88 -4.44 1.26
CA GLU A 12 23.93 -5.44 1.17
C GLU A 12 23.42 -6.85 1.53
N GLU A 13 22.60 -6.95 2.59
CA GLU A 13 21.97 -8.23 2.97
C GLU A 13 21.00 -8.69 1.88
N ILE A 14 20.22 -7.76 1.33
CA ILE A 14 19.34 -8.05 0.18
C ILE A 14 20.15 -8.53 -1.02
N ASN A 15 21.27 -7.89 -1.36
CA ASN A 15 22.14 -8.34 -2.44
C ASN A 15 22.64 -9.78 -2.21
N ALA A 16 23.12 -10.07 -1.01
CA ALA A 16 23.62 -11.42 -0.67
C ALA A 16 22.51 -12.48 -0.82
N THR A 17 21.33 -12.19 -0.30
CA THR A 17 20.16 -13.08 -0.36
C THR A 17 19.62 -13.23 -1.80
N LEU A 18 19.63 -12.12 -2.56
CA LEU A 18 19.26 -12.13 -3.98
C LEU A 18 20.17 -13.05 -4.78
N GLN A 19 21.51 -12.95 -4.60
CA GLN A 19 22.47 -13.82 -5.28
C GLN A 19 22.25 -15.30 -4.96
N GLN A 20 21.91 -15.62 -3.72
CA GLN A 20 21.57 -16.99 -3.32
C GLN A 20 20.27 -17.49 -3.95
N SER A 21 19.33 -16.58 -4.22
CA SER A 21 18.02 -16.89 -4.79
C SER A 21 18.09 -17.10 -6.31
N LEU A 22 19.03 -16.45 -6.99
CA LEU A 22 19.21 -16.53 -8.45
C LEU A 22 19.93 -17.82 -8.84
N THR A 23 19.36 -18.98 -8.48
CA THR A 23 19.95 -20.30 -8.76
C THR A 23 19.10 -21.09 -9.75
N GLY A 24 19.77 -21.94 -10.53
CA GLY A 24 19.10 -22.80 -11.50
C GLY A 24 18.43 -22.04 -12.64
N ASP A 25 17.15 -22.32 -12.85
CA ASP A 25 16.33 -21.73 -13.89
C ASP A 25 15.40 -20.61 -13.39
N PHE A 26 15.55 -20.13 -12.13
CA PHE A 26 14.79 -19.01 -11.59
C PHE A 26 15.31 -17.69 -12.15
N LYS A 27 14.47 -16.99 -12.90
CA LYS A 27 14.79 -15.73 -13.58
C LYS A 27 13.71 -14.68 -13.27
N PRO A 28 13.74 -14.09 -12.10
CA PRO A 28 12.72 -13.11 -11.71
C PRO A 28 12.75 -11.90 -12.64
N THR A 29 11.58 -11.43 -13.02
CA THR A 29 11.37 -10.28 -13.90
C THR A 29 10.65 -9.15 -13.20
N LEU A 30 10.00 -9.46 -12.06
CA LEU A 30 9.25 -8.53 -11.22
C LEU A 30 9.63 -8.72 -9.75
N ALA A 31 9.82 -7.62 -9.05
CA ALA A 31 9.96 -7.55 -7.60
C ALA A 31 8.86 -6.67 -7.00
N ILE A 32 8.17 -7.22 -5.99
CA ILE A 32 7.32 -6.43 -5.09
C ILE A 32 8.14 -6.17 -3.83
N VAL A 33 8.37 -4.89 -3.51
CA VAL A 33 9.27 -4.45 -2.44
C VAL A 33 8.48 -3.72 -1.36
N PHE A 34 8.56 -4.21 -0.14
CA PHE A 34 8.08 -3.54 1.05
C PHE A 34 9.25 -3.25 1.98
N LEU A 35 9.38 -2.01 2.43
CA LEU A 35 10.53 -1.60 3.26
C LEU A 35 10.15 -0.47 4.22
N SER A 36 10.88 -0.41 5.32
CA SER A 36 10.82 0.73 6.23
C SER A 36 11.28 2.01 5.53
N VAL A 37 10.69 3.16 5.87
CA VAL A 37 11.12 4.49 5.39
C VAL A 37 12.56 4.83 5.76
N LYS A 38 13.18 4.08 6.69
CA LYS A 38 14.59 4.21 7.08
C LYS A 38 15.56 3.59 6.08
N GLN A 39 15.05 2.76 5.17
CA GLN A 39 15.85 2.06 4.17
C GLN A 39 16.03 2.91 2.90
N ASP A 40 17.14 2.72 2.22
CA ASP A 40 17.42 3.38 0.95
C ASP A 40 16.70 2.64 -0.19
N HIS A 41 15.49 3.09 -0.52
CA HIS A 41 14.70 2.50 -1.59
C HIS A 41 15.35 2.67 -2.97
N GLU A 42 16.12 3.74 -3.20
CA GLU A 42 16.79 3.97 -4.48
C GLU A 42 17.93 2.98 -4.71
N ALA A 43 18.70 2.68 -3.65
CA ALA A 43 19.75 1.66 -3.69
C ALA A 43 19.15 0.27 -3.97
N VAL A 44 18.03 -0.09 -3.32
CA VAL A 44 17.31 -1.35 -3.55
C VAL A 44 16.78 -1.42 -4.99
N CYS A 45 16.16 -0.36 -5.49
CA CYS A 45 15.68 -0.29 -6.87
C CYS A 45 16.83 -0.45 -7.88
N THR A 46 17.95 0.22 -7.63
CA THR A 46 19.14 0.14 -8.51
C THR A 46 19.71 -1.28 -8.52
N LEU A 47 19.82 -1.92 -7.34
CA LEU A 47 20.26 -3.30 -7.23
C LEU A 47 19.40 -4.25 -8.09
N LEU A 48 18.08 -4.18 -7.93
CA LEU A 48 17.14 -5.05 -8.67
C LEU A 48 17.16 -4.76 -10.18
N ASN A 49 17.18 -3.49 -10.56
CA ASN A 49 17.23 -3.08 -11.96
C ASN A 49 18.51 -3.54 -12.67
N ASN A 50 19.66 -3.58 -11.97
CA ASN A 50 20.92 -4.12 -12.51
C ASN A 50 20.84 -5.63 -12.83
N HIS A 51 19.88 -6.33 -12.25
CA HIS A 51 19.54 -7.72 -12.55
C HIS A 51 18.42 -7.86 -13.60
N GLY A 52 17.94 -6.75 -14.19
CA GLY A 52 16.84 -6.75 -15.15
C GLY A 52 15.46 -6.99 -14.53
N ILE A 53 15.34 -6.79 -13.22
CA ILE A 53 14.09 -7.01 -12.46
C ILE A 53 13.35 -5.69 -12.35
N GLN A 54 12.11 -5.63 -12.83
CA GLN A 54 11.25 -4.46 -12.65
C GLN A 54 10.77 -4.37 -11.20
N VAL A 55 10.69 -3.16 -10.66
CA VAL A 55 10.41 -2.92 -9.25
C VAL A 55 9.08 -2.18 -9.09
N PHE A 56 8.23 -2.70 -8.24
CA PHE A 56 7.08 -2.02 -7.65
C PHE A 56 7.24 -2.07 -6.14
N GLY A 57 7.13 -0.94 -5.46
CA GLY A 57 7.36 -0.92 -4.03
C GLY A 57 6.60 0.17 -3.28
N ALA A 58 6.51 -0.05 -1.97
CA ALA A 58 5.96 0.89 -1.02
C ALA A 58 6.70 0.79 0.31
N SER A 59 6.77 1.90 1.03
CA SER A 59 7.16 1.87 2.43
C SER A 59 6.04 1.32 3.31
N THR A 60 6.43 0.76 4.46
CA THR A 60 5.53 0.01 5.35
C THR A 60 5.81 0.34 6.82
N SER A 61 4.99 -0.20 7.71
CA SER A 61 5.16 -0.08 9.17
C SER A 61 5.42 -1.46 9.80
N GLY A 62 6.21 -2.26 9.11
CA GLY A 62 6.59 -3.62 9.48
C GLY A 62 6.54 -4.54 8.27
N GLU A 63 7.58 -5.35 8.10
CA GLU A 63 7.78 -6.22 6.96
C GLU A 63 7.71 -7.68 7.38
N PHE A 64 7.20 -8.53 6.52
CA PHE A 64 7.19 -9.97 6.78
C PHE A 64 7.36 -10.80 5.52
N ILE A 65 7.97 -11.95 5.70
CA ILE A 65 8.00 -13.03 4.70
C ILE A 65 7.66 -14.36 5.41
N SER A 66 6.81 -15.18 4.79
CA SER A 66 6.43 -16.48 5.35
C SER A 66 6.06 -16.40 6.85
N SER A 67 6.91 -16.86 7.75
CA SER A 67 6.71 -16.84 9.21
C SER A 67 7.60 -15.86 9.97
N THR A 68 8.37 -15.03 9.26
CA THR A 68 9.30 -14.07 9.86
C THR A 68 8.74 -12.66 9.73
N ILE A 69 8.68 -11.94 10.85
CA ILE A 69 8.29 -10.52 10.91
C ILE A 69 9.55 -9.71 11.24
N SER A 70 9.69 -8.57 10.61
CA SER A 70 10.78 -7.60 10.81
C SER A 70 10.19 -6.21 10.98
N GLU A 71 10.86 -5.37 11.74
CA GLU A 71 10.60 -3.93 11.83
C GLU A 71 11.84 -3.18 11.37
N GLY A 72 11.67 -2.26 10.44
CA GLY A 72 12.76 -1.46 9.89
C GLY A 72 13.58 -2.16 8.82
N GLY A 73 13.09 -3.28 8.27
CA GLY A 73 13.77 -4.11 7.28
C GLY A 73 13.35 -3.85 5.83
N ILE A 74 13.66 -4.80 4.97
CA ILE A 74 13.31 -4.85 3.54
C ILE A 74 12.82 -6.26 3.24
N ALA A 75 11.55 -6.39 2.83
CA ALA A 75 10.97 -7.63 2.35
C ALA A 75 10.71 -7.52 0.85
N ILE A 76 11.15 -8.52 0.08
CA ILE A 76 10.99 -8.54 -1.36
C ILE A 76 10.39 -9.87 -1.79
N MET A 77 9.34 -9.83 -2.59
CA MET A 77 8.84 -10.96 -3.34
C MET A 77 9.37 -10.87 -4.77
N LEU A 78 10.20 -11.83 -5.15
CA LEU A 78 10.73 -12.00 -6.50
C LEU A 78 9.81 -12.94 -7.28
N LEU A 79 9.40 -12.52 -8.47
CA LEU A 79 8.49 -13.26 -9.33
C LEU A 79 9.15 -13.54 -10.71
N ASP A 80 9.26 -14.81 -11.05
CA ASP A 80 9.59 -15.28 -12.38
C ASP A 80 8.29 -15.40 -13.19
N ILE A 81 7.98 -14.35 -13.93
CA ILE A 81 6.75 -14.14 -14.67
C ILE A 81 7.09 -13.58 -16.06
N ASP A 82 6.37 -13.97 -17.09
CA ASP A 82 6.56 -13.40 -18.42
C ASP A 82 6.32 -11.87 -18.38
N PRO A 83 7.30 -11.04 -18.79
CA PRO A 83 7.16 -9.59 -18.76
C PRO A 83 6.01 -9.04 -19.61
N SER A 84 5.46 -9.82 -20.54
CA SER A 84 4.29 -9.44 -21.32
C SER A 84 2.96 -9.58 -20.57
N TYR A 85 2.94 -10.23 -19.40
CA TYR A 85 1.74 -10.49 -18.61
C TYR A 85 1.47 -9.42 -17.55
N PHE A 86 2.38 -8.46 -17.39
CA PHE A 86 2.21 -7.37 -16.44
C PHE A 86 2.82 -6.08 -16.98
N LYS A 87 2.40 -4.96 -16.39
CA LYS A 87 2.98 -3.63 -16.60
C LYS A 87 2.99 -2.86 -15.30
N ILE A 88 4.12 -2.27 -14.93
CA ILE A 88 4.18 -1.34 -13.82
C ILE A 88 3.75 0.03 -14.35
N MET A 89 2.76 0.61 -13.68
CA MET A 89 2.28 1.98 -13.91
C MET A 89 2.50 2.80 -12.67
N TYR A 90 2.88 4.06 -12.86
CA TYR A 90 3.15 4.98 -11.76
C TYR A 90 2.68 6.37 -12.16
N MET A 91 1.77 6.93 -11.36
CA MET A 91 1.17 8.23 -11.58
C MET A 91 1.45 9.16 -10.39
N GLU A 92 2.00 10.34 -10.68
CA GLU A 92 2.13 11.42 -9.72
C GLU A 92 0.82 12.22 -9.68
N THR A 93 0.38 12.59 -8.49
CA THR A 93 -0.80 13.45 -8.38
C THR A 93 -0.50 14.88 -8.87
N GLY A 94 0.67 15.43 -8.53
CA GLY A 94 0.96 16.82 -8.85
C GLY A 94 -0.17 17.75 -8.37
N ASP A 95 -0.73 18.53 -9.31
CA ASP A 95 -1.89 19.40 -9.06
C ASP A 95 -3.25 18.70 -9.28
N SER A 96 -3.24 17.45 -9.76
CA SER A 96 -4.45 16.65 -10.00
C SER A 96 -4.93 15.95 -8.73
N SER A 97 -6.22 15.64 -8.69
CA SER A 97 -6.77 14.81 -7.61
C SER A 97 -6.34 13.35 -7.76
N THR A 98 -6.32 12.62 -6.64
CA THR A 98 -6.08 11.18 -6.64
C THR A 98 -7.06 10.43 -7.54
N TYR A 99 -8.33 10.87 -7.58
CA TYR A 99 -9.35 10.32 -8.48
C TYR A 99 -8.95 10.47 -9.95
N GLU A 100 -8.51 11.67 -10.38
CA GLU A 100 -8.17 11.93 -11.79
C GLU A 100 -6.97 11.10 -12.26
N VAL A 101 -5.90 11.03 -11.47
CA VAL A 101 -4.74 10.21 -11.82
C VAL A 101 -5.07 8.71 -11.81
N SER A 102 -5.93 8.26 -10.89
CA SER A 102 -6.39 6.87 -10.85
C SER A 102 -7.31 6.54 -12.02
N LYS A 103 -8.11 7.50 -12.48
CA LYS A 103 -8.92 7.35 -13.69
C LYS A 103 -8.07 7.22 -14.95
N GLU A 104 -6.99 7.99 -15.05
CA GLU A 104 -6.03 7.84 -16.14
C GLU A 104 -5.33 6.49 -16.09
N LEU A 105 -4.96 6.02 -14.89
CA LEU A 105 -4.37 4.69 -14.67
C LEU A 105 -5.30 3.58 -15.13
N GLY A 106 -6.60 3.63 -14.77
CA GLY A 106 -7.61 2.67 -15.21
C GLY A 106 -7.78 2.67 -16.74
N ALA A 107 -7.81 3.85 -17.36
CA ALA A 107 -7.92 3.99 -18.81
C ALA A 107 -6.67 3.45 -19.54
N GLU A 108 -5.46 3.69 -19.01
CA GLU A 108 -4.21 3.15 -19.56
C GLU A 108 -4.15 1.62 -19.42
N ALA A 109 -4.58 1.09 -18.29
CA ALA A 109 -4.65 -0.34 -18.07
C ALA A 109 -5.56 -1.04 -19.09
N LYS A 110 -6.74 -0.46 -19.37
CA LYS A 110 -7.66 -0.94 -20.39
C LYS A 110 -7.06 -0.94 -21.80
N ARG A 111 -6.23 0.04 -22.12
CA ARG A 111 -5.49 0.08 -23.40
C ARG A 111 -4.39 -0.97 -23.46
N THR A 112 -3.84 -1.36 -22.32
CA THR A 112 -2.73 -2.32 -22.22
C THR A 112 -3.21 -3.76 -22.26
N PHE A 113 -4.24 -4.10 -21.48
CA PHE A 113 -4.80 -5.45 -21.36
C PHE A 113 -6.32 -5.41 -21.49
N SER A 114 -6.90 -6.46 -22.11
CA SER A 114 -8.35 -6.57 -22.26
C SER A 114 -9.08 -6.88 -20.95
N GLN A 115 -8.39 -7.57 -20.04
CA GLN A 115 -8.86 -7.89 -18.68
C GLN A 115 -7.74 -7.58 -17.69
N PRO A 116 -7.56 -6.32 -17.29
CA PRO A 116 -6.55 -5.95 -16.31
C PRO A 116 -7.04 -6.20 -14.89
N ALA A 117 -6.16 -6.78 -14.05
CA ALA A 117 -6.24 -6.71 -12.60
C ALA A 117 -5.14 -5.82 -12.06
N PHE A 118 -5.30 -5.31 -10.85
CA PHE A 118 -4.43 -4.32 -10.26
C PHE A 118 -3.92 -4.77 -8.88
N ILE A 119 -2.60 -4.65 -8.68
CA ILE A 119 -2.00 -4.59 -7.35
C ILE A 119 -1.52 -3.16 -7.17
N ILE A 120 -2.13 -2.40 -6.26
CA ILE A 120 -1.87 -0.98 -6.08
C ILE A 120 -1.20 -0.68 -4.74
N ALA A 121 -0.39 0.38 -4.74
CA ALA A 121 0.02 1.07 -3.53
C ALA A 121 -0.09 2.57 -3.76
N SER A 122 -0.43 3.31 -2.72
CA SER A 122 -0.51 4.78 -2.76
C SER A 122 0.09 5.39 -1.51
N GLY A 123 0.74 6.53 -1.67
CA GLY A 123 1.03 7.40 -0.55
C GLY A 123 -0.28 7.84 0.10
N TRP A 124 -0.28 8.04 1.43
CA TRP A 124 -1.53 8.29 2.15
C TRP A 124 -1.76 9.75 2.53
N LEU A 125 -0.75 10.59 2.43
CA LEU A 125 -0.89 11.99 2.84
C LEU A 125 -1.95 12.68 1.97
N HIS A 126 -3.09 13.03 2.58
CA HIS A 126 -4.28 13.61 1.93
C HIS A 126 -4.92 12.73 0.84
N THR A 127 -4.59 11.44 0.80
CA THR A 127 -5.17 10.50 -0.16
C THR A 127 -6.39 9.79 0.42
N ASP A 128 -7.44 9.71 -0.37
CA ASP A 128 -8.63 8.93 -0.08
C ASP A 128 -8.61 7.65 -0.93
N GLY A 129 -8.46 6.48 -0.28
CA GLY A 129 -8.39 5.19 -0.94
C GLY A 129 -9.64 4.85 -1.76
N GLU A 130 -10.82 5.30 -1.33
CA GLU A 130 -12.06 5.13 -2.08
C GLU A 130 -12.00 5.86 -3.44
N GLN A 131 -11.41 7.05 -3.47
CA GLN A 131 -11.23 7.82 -4.71
C GLN A 131 -10.27 7.15 -5.69
N ILE A 132 -9.29 6.37 -5.20
CA ILE A 132 -8.41 5.57 -6.05
C ILE A 132 -9.21 4.49 -6.76
N ILE A 133 -9.96 3.70 -6.01
CA ILE A 133 -10.77 2.59 -6.56
C ILE A 133 -11.78 3.14 -7.57
N LYS A 134 -12.54 4.16 -7.19
CA LYS A 134 -13.53 4.78 -8.06
C LYS A 134 -12.90 5.37 -9.33
N GLY A 135 -11.73 5.99 -9.23
CA GLY A 135 -11.00 6.48 -10.39
C GLY A 135 -10.64 5.34 -11.34
N ILE A 136 -10.06 4.24 -10.82
CA ILE A 136 -9.71 3.06 -11.63
C ILE A 136 -10.94 2.49 -12.32
N GLU A 137 -12.05 2.31 -11.61
CA GLU A 137 -13.31 1.79 -12.13
C GLU A 137 -13.86 2.68 -13.26
N ASP A 138 -13.93 3.99 -13.03
CA ASP A 138 -14.42 4.94 -14.04
C ASP A 138 -13.50 5.02 -15.27
N GLY A 139 -12.20 4.92 -15.08
CA GLY A 139 -11.22 4.90 -16.16
C GLY A 139 -11.24 3.60 -16.96
N PHE A 140 -11.38 2.48 -16.31
CA PHE A 140 -11.56 1.18 -16.93
C PHE A 140 -12.95 1.05 -17.59
N GLY A 141 -13.97 1.65 -16.98
CA GLY A 141 -15.37 1.56 -17.42
C GLY A 141 -16.02 0.24 -17.01
N GLY A 142 -15.81 -0.18 -15.76
CA GLY A 142 -16.32 -1.39 -15.15
C GLY A 142 -15.66 -1.63 -13.79
N GLU A 143 -15.84 -2.79 -13.21
CA GLU A 143 -15.32 -3.18 -11.89
C GLU A 143 -14.17 -4.20 -12.07
N PRO A 144 -12.92 -3.76 -12.27
CA PRO A 144 -11.79 -4.68 -12.37
C PRO A 144 -11.40 -5.21 -11.00
N SER A 145 -10.65 -6.32 -10.96
CA SER A 145 -10.04 -6.81 -9.72
C SER A 145 -8.97 -5.84 -9.24
N VAL A 146 -9.13 -5.25 -8.04
CA VAL A 146 -8.16 -4.32 -7.43
C VAL A 146 -7.79 -4.80 -6.05
N PHE A 147 -6.49 -4.98 -5.81
CA PHE A 147 -5.90 -5.37 -4.52
C PHE A 147 -4.82 -4.38 -4.13
N GLY A 148 -4.62 -4.16 -2.84
CA GLY A 148 -3.54 -3.31 -2.38
C GLY A 148 -3.87 -2.52 -1.13
N GLY A 149 -3.17 -1.42 -0.93
CA GLY A 149 -3.34 -0.61 0.27
C GLY A 149 -2.53 0.69 0.24
N MET A 150 -2.67 1.43 1.33
CA MET A 150 -1.91 2.65 1.54
C MET A 150 -0.51 2.31 2.08
N ALA A 151 0.50 3.03 1.62
CA ALA A 151 1.86 2.93 2.15
C ALA A 151 1.91 3.35 3.63
N GLY A 152 2.82 2.76 4.39
CA GLY A 152 3.11 3.11 5.78
C GLY A 152 4.48 3.77 5.93
N ASP A 153 4.78 4.32 7.12
CA ASP A 153 6.04 5.02 7.40
C ASP A 153 6.53 4.78 8.83
N ASP A 154 6.47 3.57 9.33
CA ASP A 154 6.83 3.20 10.70
C ASP A 154 6.03 4.00 11.76
N LEU A 155 4.80 4.42 11.45
CA LEU A 155 3.94 5.28 12.26
C LEU A 155 4.54 6.68 12.55
N LEU A 156 5.48 7.16 11.74
CA LEU A 156 6.08 8.48 11.91
C LEU A 156 5.18 9.62 11.40
N LEU A 157 4.19 9.31 10.55
CA LEU A 157 3.29 10.26 9.88
C LEU A 157 4.05 11.39 9.16
N SER A 158 5.21 11.06 8.60
CA SER A 158 6.14 12.02 8.01
C SER A 158 6.24 11.93 6.49
N GLY A 159 5.79 10.82 5.90
CA GLY A 159 5.78 10.65 4.47
C GLY A 159 6.06 9.23 4.00
N PRO A 160 5.02 8.38 3.98
CA PRO A 160 5.12 7.07 3.34
C PRO A 160 5.36 7.26 1.85
N ILE A 161 6.14 6.39 1.25
CA ILE A 161 6.50 6.48 -0.16
C ILE A 161 6.00 5.28 -0.95
N VAL A 162 5.57 5.54 -2.18
CA VAL A 162 5.37 4.54 -3.23
C VAL A 162 6.43 4.76 -4.28
N PHE A 163 7.03 3.71 -4.80
CA PHE A 163 8.16 3.84 -5.69
C PHE A 163 8.23 2.76 -6.77
N THR A 164 8.93 3.08 -7.82
CA THR A 164 9.47 2.18 -8.85
C THR A 164 10.87 2.64 -9.19
N TYR A 165 11.59 1.95 -10.07
CA TYR A 165 12.93 2.40 -10.47
C TYR A 165 12.89 3.81 -11.06
N GLY A 166 13.65 4.72 -10.44
CA GLY A 166 13.78 6.13 -10.87
C GLY A 166 12.58 7.03 -10.57
N LYS A 167 11.58 6.55 -9.83
CA LYS A 167 10.41 7.35 -9.41
C LYS A 167 9.99 7.01 -7.99
N SER A 168 9.70 8.01 -7.18
CA SER A 168 9.11 7.84 -5.85
C SER A 168 8.26 9.06 -5.47
N SER A 169 7.21 8.86 -4.70
CA SER A 169 6.33 9.93 -4.25
C SER A 169 5.65 9.60 -2.93
N VAL A 170 5.33 10.64 -2.18
CA VAL A 170 4.48 10.55 -0.98
C VAL A 170 2.99 10.68 -1.29
N THR A 171 2.63 11.06 -2.51
CA THR A 171 1.24 11.26 -2.96
C THR A 171 0.88 10.46 -4.20
N GLY A 172 1.85 9.79 -4.83
CA GLY A 172 1.65 9.04 -6.06
C GLY A 172 0.82 7.77 -5.87
N VAL A 173 0.35 7.25 -6.98
CA VAL A 173 -0.30 5.93 -7.09
C VAL A 173 0.55 5.05 -7.97
N GLY A 174 1.04 3.95 -7.43
CA GLY A 174 1.72 2.90 -8.17
C GLY A 174 0.83 1.69 -8.37
N ALA A 175 0.97 1.00 -9.49
CA ALA A 175 0.24 -0.23 -9.77
C ALA A 175 1.11 -1.24 -10.53
N ILE A 176 0.95 -2.51 -10.19
CA ILE A 176 1.22 -3.61 -11.11
C ILE A 176 -0.10 -3.94 -11.77
N VAL A 177 -0.18 -3.74 -13.08
CA VAL A 177 -1.33 -4.15 -13.89
C VAL A 177 -1.02 -5.50 -14.49
N ILE A 178 -1.90 -6.48 -14.28
CA ILE A 178 -1.72 -7.88 -14.65
C ILE A 178 -2.79 -8.25 -15.69
N ASP A 179 -2.43 -9.01 -16.72
CA ASP A 179 -3.37 -9.59 -17.66
C ASP A 179 -4.06 -10.83 -17.06
N GLU A 180 -5.31 -10.68 -16.59
CA GLU A 180 -6.10 -11.80 -16.03
C GLU A 180 -6.40 -12.92 -17.03
N ASN A 181 -6.22 -12.70 -18.34
CA ASN A 181 -6.25 -13.82 -19.31
C ASN A 181 -5.05 -14.75 -19.21
N LYS A 182 -4.01 -14.36 -18.46
CA LYS A 182 -2.75 -15.10 -18.32
C LYS A 182 -2.49 -15.53 -16.89
N ILE A 183 -2.91 -14.75 -15.91
CA ILE A 183 -2.65 -14.98 -14.49
C ILE A 183 -3.90 -14.64 -13.70
N ASP A 184 -4.49 -15.65 -13.07
CA ASP A 184 -5.55 -15.45 -12.10
C ASP A 184 -4.98 -14.79 -10.84
N ILE A 185 -5.62 -13.71 -10.40
CA ILE A 185 -5.29 -13.04 -9.14
C ILE A 185 -6.50 -13.06 -8.21
N THR A 186 -6.26 -13.46 -6.99
CA THR A 186 -7.28 -13.45 -5.94
C THR A 186 -6.72 -12.82 -4.67
N GLY A 187 -7.57 -12.19 -3.89
CA GLY A 187 -7.17 -11.56 -2.64
C GLY A 187 -8.21 -11.73 -1.57
N ILE A 188 -7.79 -11.47 -0.34
CA ILE A 188 -8.65 -11.45 0.83
C ILE A 188 -8.33 -10.21 1.65
N ALA A 189 -9.36 -9.48 2.07
CA ALA A 189 -9.26 -8.42 3.06
C ALA A 189 -9.76 -8.95 4.40
N THR A 190 -8.89 -8.99 5.39
CA THR A 190 -9.22 -9.45 6.74
C THR A 190 -8.46 -8.66 7.79
N CYS A 191 -9.03 -8.57 8.99
CA CYS A 191 -8.38 -7.93 10.13
C CYS A 191 -8.60 -8.74 11.40
N GLY A 192 -7.77 -8.48 12.42
CA GLY A 192 -7.88 -9.11 13.73
C GLY A 192 -8.71 -8.31 14.74
N TRP A 193 -9.25 -7.14 14.37
CA TRP A 193 -10.04 -6.33 15.28
C TRP A 193 -11.38 -6.97 15.57
N LYS A 194 -11.84 -6.79 16.81
CA LYS A 194 -13.16 -7.20 17.25
C LYS A 194 -13.95 -5.96 17.67
N PRO A 195 -15.23 -5.86 17.30
CA PRO A 195 -16.04 -4.72 17.72
C PRO A 195 -16.11 -4.65 19.25
N ILE A 196 -15.95 -3.45 19.78
CA ILE A 196 -16.15 -3.13 21.19
C ILE A 196 -17.33 -2.18 21.32
N GLY A 197 -18.25 -2.51 22.23
CA GLY A 197 -19.44 -1.72 22.46
C GLY A 197 -20.57 -1.99 21.46
N ILE A 198 -21.43 -1.00 21.31
CA ILE A 198 -22.63 -1.04 20.46
C ILE A 198 -22.42 -0.23 19.19
N THR A 199 -23.07 -0.65 18.11
CA THR A 199 -23.12 0.10 16.85
C THR A 199 -23.66 1.50 17.09
N LYS A 200 -23.05 2.47 16.41
CA LYS A 200 -23.38 3.89 16.48
C LYS A 200 -23.60 4.45 15.08
N THR A 201 -24.34 5.55 15.02
CA THR A 201 -24.66 6.17 13.73
C THR A 201 -23.75 7.37 13.48
N ILE A 202 -23.06 7.38 12.32
CA ILE A 202 -22.37 8.58 11.83
C ILE A 202 -23.46 9.58 11.39
N THR A 203 -23.58 10.69 12.13
CA THR A 203 -24.63 11.69 11.86
C THR A 203 -24.13 12.85 11.02
N LYS A 204 -22.80 13.03 10.88
CA LYS A 204 -22.21 14.01 9.96
C LYS A 204 -20.82 13.56 9.52
N SER A 205 -20.60 13.53 8.21
CA SER A 205 -19.29 13.27 7.61
C SER A 205 -19.11 14.05 6.30
N ALA A 206 -17.87 14.14 5.81
CA ALA A 206 -17.54 14.61 4.49
C ALA A 206 -16.31 13.85 3.98
N GLY A 207 -16.46 13.11 2.87
CA GLY A 207 -15.44 12.17 2.43
C GLY A 207 -15.08 11.18 3.55
N ASN A 208 -13.80 10.98 3.77
CA ASN A 208 -13.26 10.12 4.83
C ASN A 208 -13.18 10.79 6.24
N ILE A 209 -13.78 11.97 6.41
CA ILE A 209 -13.76 12.70 7.69
C ILE A 209 -15.11 12.54 8.38
N VAL A 210 -15.09 12.01 9.60
CA VAL A 210 -16.27 11.91 10.49
C VAL A 210 -16.27 13.05 11.48
N TYR A 211 -17.32 13.89 11.47
CA TYR A 211 -17.48 15.02 12.38
C TYR A 211 -18.30 14.66 13.62
N THR A 212 -19.42 13.96 13.42
CA THR A 212 -20.29 13.59 14.54
C THR A 212 -20.75 12.14 14.44
N ILE A 213 -20.89 11.51 15.61
CA ILE A 213 -21.48 10.18 15.82
C ILE A 213 -22.57 10.34 16.89
N ASP A 214 -23.81 9.88 16.62
CA ASP A 214 -24.98 10.06 17.47
C ASP A 214 -25.13 11.54 17.91
N ASP A 215 -24.95 12.50 16.97
CA ASP A 215 -24.99 13.94 17.16
C ASP A 215 -23.97 14.52 18.17
N GLN A 216 -22.96 13.75 18.57
CA GLN A 216 -21.85 14.20 19.41
C GLN A 216 -20.57 14.32 18.57
N PRO A 217 -19.63 15.24 18.92
CA PRO A 217 -18.33 15.30 18.26
C PRO A 217 -17.64 13.93 18.28
N ALA A 218 -17.23 13.45 17.10
CA ALA A 218 -16.73 12.08 16.92
C ALA A 218 -15.50 11.81 17.82
N PHE A 219 -14.55 12.74 17.87
CA PHE A 219 -13.34 12.60 18.67
C PHE A 219 -13.66 12.51 20.17
N ASP A 220 -14.51 13.40 20.70
CA ASP A 220 -14.89 13.42 22.12
C ASP A 220 -15.59 12.11 22.52
N LEU A 221 -16.45 11.61 21.61
CA LEU A 221 -17.13 10.34 21.82
C LEU A 221 -16.15 9.17 21.94
N VAL A 222 -15.16 9.09 21.03
CA VAL A 222 -14.14 8.02 21.05
C VAL A 222 -13.30 8.09 22.32
N ILE A 223 -12.81 9.28 22.69
CA ILE A 223 -12.03 9.51 23.92
C ILE A 223 -12.82 9.07 25.16
N LYS A 224 -14.07 9.50 25.25
CA LYS A 224 -14.97 9.13 26.35
C LYS A 224 -15.23 7.61 26.40
N TYR A 225 -15.44 7.00 25.24
CA TYR A 225 -15.72 5.57 25.14
C TYR A 225 -14.54 4.70 25.58
N LEU A 226 -13.33 5.15 25.29
CA LEU A 226 -12.10 4.48 25.70
C LEU A 226 -11.64 4.84 27.11
N GLY A 227 -12.34 5.74 27.80
CA GLY A 227 -12.01 6.19 29.16
C GLY A 227 -10.69 6.97 29.24
N LEU A 228 -10.31 7.67 28.16
CA LEU A 228 -9.05 8.41 28.08
C LEU A 228 -9.24 9.83 28.62
N ASN A 229 -8.20 10.37 29.28
CA ASN A 229 -8.17 11.75 29.75
C ASN A 229 -7.25 12.57 28.84
N ILE A 230 -7.80 13.57 28.14
CA ILE A 230 -7.05 14.39 27.19
C ILE A 230 -5.95 15.19 27.89
N ASP A 231 -6.17 15.63 29.14
CA ASP A 231 -5.21 16.44 29.91
C ASP A 231 -3.96 15.63 30.33
N GLU A 232 -4.06 14.30 30.39
CA GLU A 232 -2.97 13.38 30.70
C GLU A 232 -2.27 12.85 29.43
N MET A 233 -2.84 13.12 28.27
CA MET A 233 -2.32 12.69 26.97
C MET A 233 -1.26 13.67 26.47
N GLY A 234 -0.05 13.59 27.04
CA GLY A 234 1.10 14.37 26.56
C GLY A 234 1.32 14.16 25.07
N ALA A 235 1.57 15.24 24.34
CA ALA A 235 1.75 15.31 22.90
C ALA A 235 0.66 14.56 22.11
N ILE A 236 -0.38 15.27 21.76
CA ILE A 236 -1.60 14.84 21.04
C ILE A 236 -1.30 13.91 19.85
N THR A 237 -0.18 14.11 19.16
CA THR A 237 0.18 13.40 17.94
C THR A 237 0.33 11.88 18.15
N ASN A 238 1.14 11.44 19.09
CA ASN A 238 1.40 10.00 19.30
C ASN A 238 0.16 9.26 19.81
N THR A 239 -0.70 9.93 20.58
CA THR A 239 -1.90 9.31 21.13
C THR A 239 -2.98 9.16 20.09
N VAL A 240 -3.16 10.14 19.19
CA VAL A 240 -4.14 10.06 18.08
C VAL A 240 -3.75 8.95 17.10
N VAL A 241 -2.44 8.82 16.78
CA VAL A 241 -1.94 7.72 15.95
C VAL A 241 -2.21 6.37 16.58
N ASN A 242 -1.88 6.21 17.86
CA ASN A 242 -2.11 4.97 18.59
C ASN A 242 -3.61 4.64 18.67
N LEU A 243 -4.48 5.62 18.87
CA LEU A 243 -5.93 5.41 18.87
C LEU A 243 -6.42 4.89 17.51
N GLY A 244 -5.99 5.52 16.41
CA GLY A 244 -6.37 5.08 15.07
C GLY A 244 -5.86 3.68 14.73
N ALA A 245 -4.67 3.31 15.20
CA ALA A 245 -4.08 2.01 14.95
C ALA A 245 -4.70 0.89 15.80
N TYR A 246 -4.98 1.14 17.08
CA TYR A 246 -5.49 0.11 18.01
C TYR A 246 -7.02 0.07 18.08
N TYR A 247 -7.70 1.17 17.84
CA TYR A 247 -9.15 1.30 17.94
C TYR A 247 -9.76 2.01 16.74
N PRO A 248 -9.58 1.47 15.52
CA PRO A 248 -10.13 2.09 14.32
C PRO A 248 -11.66 2.06 14.36
N LEU A 249 -12.28 3.12 13.82
CA LEU A 249 -13.70 3.08 13.49
C LEU A 249 -13.89 2.16 12.29
N GLN A 250 -14.90 1.29 12.36
CA GLN A 250 -15.27 0.39 11.28
C GLN A 250 -16.72 0.62 10.88
N LEU A 251 -16.99 0.68 9.57
CA LEU A 251 -18.33 0.66 9.02
C LEU A 251 -18.86 -0.78 9.00
N GLU A 252 -20.16 -0.96 9.20
CA GLU A 252 -20.87 -2.24 9.00
C GLU A 252 -21.27 -2.41 7.54
#